data_7665ef4f2cf8cc98f1c197c0ed60c3c1
#
_entry.id   7665ef4f2cf8cc98f1c197c0ed60c3c1
#
_cell.length_a   1.000
_cell.length_b   1.000
_cell.length_c   1.000
_cell.angle_alpha   90.00
_cell.angle_beta   90.00
_cell.angle_gamma   90.00
#
_symmetry.space_group_name_H-M   'P 1'
#
loop_
_entity.id
_entity.type
_entity.pdbx_description
1 polymer ?
#
loop_
_entity_poly.entity_id
_entity_poly.type
_entity_poly.pdbx_seq_one_letter_code
_entity_poly.pdbx_strand_id
1 'polypeptide(L)'
;MEIKGHYQFSKEYQTILDESIEIDPTFDYAYWAKSIAYLKSGDFVTWKKLIDKAVELNPKEHLGYRGWCRYQFFRDYKGAIKDIEKLDSLVDYDIGQSQNGTYHLNIAKGLCYKAIGEKEKAIAIIEKQIKLNEEEDFVGAYDYLHLGVLYLETEKFEKAFETFKKQSENNELAENQYYLALTYLQLGKPVEAKSCLEKAKELYIEGRKMSDPYSNPMDKIYLEDIENKK
;
A
#
# COMPACT_ATOMS: atom_id res chain seq x y z
N MET A 1 -6.93 -26.88 -20.16
CA MET A 1 -7.32 -27.46 -18.86
C MET A 1 -8.01 -26.37 -18.04
N GLU A 2 -9.15 -26.66 -17.41
CA GLU A 2 -9.98 -25.61 -16.78
C GLU A 2 -9.64 -25.51 -15.28
N ILE A 3 -8.95 -24.41 -14.86
CA ILE A 3 -8.66 -24.11 -13.44
C ILE A 3 -9.92 -23.68 -12.68
N LYS A 4 -10.99 -23.35 -13.41
CA LYS A 4 -12.22 -22.77 -12.89
C LYS A 4 -12.91 -23.72 -11.90
N GLY A 5 -13.07 -23.26 -10.65
CA GLY A 5 -13.74 -24.00 -9.60
C GLY A 5 -12.83 -24.69 -8.58
N HIS A 6 -11.52 -24.72 -8.79
CA HIS A 6 -10.57 -25.28 -7.81
C HIS A 6 -10.04 -24.21 -6.85
N TYR A 7 -9.93 -24.58 -5.58
CA TYR A 7 -9.34 -23.69 -4.57
C TYR A 7 -7.81 -23.62 -4.75
N GLN A 8 -7.23 -22.42 -4.65
CA GLN A 8 -5.80 -22.14 -4.92
C GLN A 8 -4.82 -23.07 -4.19
N PHE A 9 -5.17 -23.53 -2.99
CA PHE A 9 -4.34 -24.42 -2.18
C PHE A 9 -4.67 -25.89 -2.40
N SER A 10 -5.66 -26.22 -3.22
CA SER A 10 -5.97 -27.61 -3.49
C SER A 10 -4.84 -28.28 -4.30
N LYS A 11 -4.67 -29.58 -4.06
CA LYS A 11 -3.69 -30.37 -4.79
C LYS A 11 -3.98 -30.34 -6.29
N GLU A 12 -5.25 -30.42 -6.65
CA GLU A 12 -5.73 -30.38 -8.03
C GLU A 12 -5.32 -29.09 -8.72
N TYR A 13 -5.54 -27.93 -8.08
CA TYR A 13 -5.15 -26.64 -8.65
C TYR A 13 -3.64 -26.57 -8.88
N GLN A 14 -2.84 -26.98 -7.87
CA GLN A 14 -1.38 -26.95 -7.97
C GLN A 14 -0.87 -27.94 -9.02
N THR A 15 -1.47 -29.13 -9.15
CA THR A 15 -1.12 -30.13 -10.18
C THR A 15 -1.41 -29.60 -11.59
N ILE A 16 -2.56 -28.94 -11.80
CA ILE A 16 -2.91 -28.34 -13.11
C ILE A 16 -1.86 -27.28 -13.51
N LEU A 17 -1.38 -26.48 -12.56
CA LEU A 17 -0.34 -25.49 -12.84
C LEU A 17 1.00 -26.15 -13.16
N ASP A 18 1.37 -27.24 -12.48
CA ASP A 18 2.58 -28.00 -12.78
C ASP A 18 2.53 -28.59 -14.20
N GLU A 19 1.43 -29.25 -14.55
CA GLU A 19 1.22 -29.80 -15.89
C GLU A 19 1.23 -28.69 -16.97
N SER A 20 0.66 -27.50 -16.65
CA SER A 20 0.69 -26.37 -17.57
C SER A 20 2.12 -25.89 -17.82
N ILE A 21 2.96 -25.85 -16.79
CA ILE A 21 4.38 -25.48 -16.89
C ILE A 21 5.18 -26.55 -17.64
N GLU A 22 4.86 -27.83 -17.46
CA GLU A 22 5.50 -28.93 -18.20
C GLU A 22 5.17 -28.88 -19.70
N ILE A 23 3.93 -28.55 -20.04
CA ILE A 23 3.47 -28.43 -21.44
C ILE A 23 4.07 -27.17 -22.09
N ASP A 24 4.03 -26.04 -21.39
CA ASP A 24 4.59 -24.77 -21.86
C ASP A 24 5.40 -24.09 -20.75
N PRO A 25 6.72 -24.29 -20.70
CA PRO A 25 7.60 -23.63 -19.74
C PRO A 25 7.67 -22.11 -19.87
N THR A 26 7.07 -21.51 -20.89
CA THR A 26 7.00 -20.04 -21.10
C THR A 26 5.66 -19.45 -20.69
N PHE A 27 4.73 -20.26 -20.20
CA PHE A 27 3.42 -19.81 -19.73
C PHE A 27 3.54 -19.06 -18.37
N ASP A 28 3.81 -17.78 -18.43
CA ASP A 28 4.06 -16.88 -17.32
C ASP A 28 2.97 -16.88 -16.25
N TYR A 29 1.69 -16.92 -16.68
CA TYR A 29 0.53 -16.98 -15.78
C TYR A 29 0.58 -18.17 -14.81
N ALA A 30 1.03 -19.35 -15.26
CA ALA A 30 1.09 -20.53 -14.38
C ALA A 30 2.08 -20.34 -13.23
N TYR A 31 3.23 -19.71 -13.47
CA TYR A 31 4.20 -19.37 -12.42
C TYR A 31 3.63 -18.34 -11.44
N TRP A 32 3.00 -17.27 -11.94
CA TRP A 32 2.35 -16.27 -11.10
C TRP A 32 1.24 -16.88 -10.26
N ALA A 33 0.29 -17.60 -10.86
CA ALA A 33 -0.84 -18.21 -10.17
C ALA A 33 -0.39 -19.21 -9.10
N LYS A 34 0.64 -20.02 -9.42
CA LYS A 34 1.25 -20.97 -8.47
C LYS A 34 1.90 -20.24 -7.30
N SER A 35 2.56 -19.10 -7.53
CA SER A 35 3.27 -18.34 -6.52
C SER A 35 2.36 -17.86 -5.39
N ILE A 36 1.08 -17.58 -5.67
CA ILE A 36 0.14 -17.01 -4.70
C ILE A 36 -0.07 -17.92 -3.49
N ALA A 37 -0.17 -19.23 -3.69
CA ALA A 37 -0.32 -20.18 -2.60
C ALA A 37 0.90 -20.18 -1.67
N TYR A 38 2.11 -20.08 -2.22
CA TYR A 38 3.35 -20.04 -1.44
C TYR A 38 3.51 -18.71 -0.68
N LEU A 39 3.10 -17.58 -1.27
CA LEU A 39 3.04 -16.31 -0.53
C LEU A 39 2.13 -16.42 0.70
N LYS A 40 0.92 -16.91 0.50
CA LYS A 40 -0.09 -17.01 1.56
C LYS A 40 0.24 -18.06 2.63
N SER A 41 1.01 -19.10 2.29
CA SER A 41 1.46 -20.12 3.25
C SER A 41 2.77 -19.75 3.98
N GLY A 42 3.42 -18.64 3.61
CA GLY A 42 4.67 -18.19 4.20
C GLY A 42 5.93 -18.86 3.62
N ASP A 43 5.81 -19.67 2.56
CA ASP A 43 6.98 -20.19 1.83
C ASP A 43 7.48 -19.13 0.82
N PHE A 44 8.14 -18.12 1.37
CA PHE A 44 8.65 -16.99 0.61
C PHE A 44 9.81 -17.35 -0.32
N VAL A 45 10.52 -18.43 -0.06
CA VAL A 45 11.62 -18.90 -0.92
C VAL A 45 11.05 -19.45 -2.23
N THR A 46 10.04 -20.30 -2.15
CA THR A 46 9.35 -20.83 -3.33
C THR A 46 8.56 -19.73 -4.06
N TRP A 47 7.84 -18.88 -3.31
CA TRP A 47 7.18 -17.71 -3.90
C TRP A 47 8.14 -16.89 -4.75
N LYS A 48 9.31 -16.53 -4.20
CA LYS A 48 10.28 -15.69 -4.90
C LYS A 48 10.75 -16.33 -6.21
N LYS A 49 11.06 -17.62 -6.22
CA LYS A 49 11.49 -18.33 -7.43
C LYS A 49 10.43 -18.29 -8.52
N LEU A 50 9.17 -18.52 -8.13
CA LEU A 50 8.05 -18.58 -9.08
C LEU A 50 7.73 -17.20 -9.64
N ILE A 51 7.64 -16.17 -8.78
CA ILE A 51 7.30 -14.82 -9.24
C ILE A 51 8.45 -14.18 -10.04
N ASP A 52 9.71 -14.48 -9.70
CA ASP A 52 10.86 -14.03 -10.47
C ASP A 52 10.83 -14.63 -11.89
N LYS A 53 10.41 -15.91 -12.02
CA LYS A 53 10.25 -16.55 -13.33
C LYS A 53 9.10 -15.95 -14.13
N ALA A 54 7.95 -15.67 -13.50
CA ALA A 54 6.84 -14.98 -14.14
C ALA A 54 7.27 -13.59 -14.67
N VAL A 55 7.99 -12.81 -13.86
CA VAL A 55 8.52 -11.49 -14.26
C VAL A 55 9.57 -11.60 -15.38
N GLU A 56 10.41 -12.64 -15.38
CA GLU A 56 11.36 -12.91 -16.48
C GLU A 56 10.64 -13.13 -17.81
N LEU A 57 9.57 -13.90 -17.79
CA LEU A 57 8.79 -14.25 -18.97
C LEU A 57 7.92 -13.09 -19.45
N ASN A 58 7.23 -12.42 -18.53
CA ASN A 58 6.34 -11.30 -18.85
C ASN A 58 6.44 -10.16 -17.82
N PRO A 59 7.44 -9.27 -17.97
CA PRO A 59 7.65 -8.20 -16.99
C PRO A 59 6.50 -7.19 -16.92
N LYS A 60 5.82 -6.90 -18.03
CA LYS A 60 4.72 -5.93 -18.06
C LYS A 60 3.54 -6.38 -17.18
N GLU A 61 3.27 -7.67 -17.16
CA GLU A 61 2.14 -8.24 -16.40
C GLU A 61 2.48 -8.42 -14.91
N HIS A 62 3.72 -8.81 -14.58
CA HIS A 62 4.03 -9.31 -13.23
C HIS A 62 4.88 -8.39 -12.36
N LEU A 63 5.50 -7.33 -12.91
CA LEU A 63 6.31 -6.39 -12.12
C LEU A 63 5.47 -5.65 -11.08
N GLY A 64 4.26 -5.21 -11.43
CA GLY A 64 3.35 -4.52 -10.51
C GLY A 64 3.00 -5.39 -9.29
N TYR A 65 2.62 -6.65 -9.55
CA TYR A 65 2.34 -7.60 -8.48
C TYR A 65 3.55 -7.88 -7.59
N ARG A 66 4.73 -8.15 -8.18
CA ARG A 66 5.94 -8.41 -7.41
C ARG A 66 6.37 -7.19 -6.59
N GLY A 67 6.31 -5.99 -7.18
CA GLY A 67 6.60 -4.73 -6.50
C GLY A 67 5.66 -4.47 -5.34
N TRP A 68 4.35 -4.68 -5.53
CA TRP A 68 3.36 -4.60 -4.46
C TRP A 68 3.63 -5.59 -3.33
N CYS A 69 3.90 -6.87 -3.64
CA CYS A 69 4.24 -7.87 -2.64
C CYS A 69 5.50 -7.49 -1.83
N ARG A 70 6.53 -6.98 -2.49
CA ARG A 70 7.76 -6.51 -1.84
C ARG A 70 7.49 -5.39 -0.83
N TYR A 71 6.65 -4.44 -1.20
CA TYR A 71 6.21 -3.37 -0.29
C TYR A 71 5.37 -3.93 0.85
N GLN A 72 4.30 -4.63 0.53
CA GLN A 72 3.24 -5.00 1.46
C GLN A 72 3.67 -6.05 2.51
N PHE A 73 4.41 -7.09 2.07
CA PHE A 73 4.70 -8.24 2.91
C PHE A 73 6.16 -8.33 3.35
N PHE A 74 7.09 -7.83 2.55
CA PHE A 74 8.52 -8.01 2.82
C PHE A 74 9.24 -6.76 3.28
N ARG A 75 8.61 -5.57 3.16
CA ARG A 75 9.26 -4.28 3.40
C ARG A 75 10.57 -4.12 2.62
N ASP A 76 10.67 -4.79 1.48
CA ASP A 76 11.74 -4.62 0.50
C ASP A 76 11.46 -3.37 -0.35
N TYR A 77 11.56 -2.21 0.30
CA TYR A 77 11.21 -0.93 -0.30
C TYR A 77 12.03 -0.61 -1.55
N LYS A 78 13.34 -0.91 -1.53
CA LYS A 78 14.21 -0.68 -2.70
C LYS A 78 13.86 -1.61 -3.87
N GLY A 79 13.55 -2.86 -3.58
CA GLY A 79 13.09 -3.81 -4.59
C GLY A 79 11.72 -3.44 -5.16
N ALA A 80 10.79 -2.98 -4.31
CA ALA A 80 9.48 -2.49 -4.74
C ALA A 80 9.59 -1.26 -5.66
N ILE A 81 10.40 -0.27 -5.29
CA ILE A 81 10.69 0.90 -6.13
C ILE A 81 11.20 0.46 -7.50
N LYS A 82 12.22 -0.42 -7.50
CA LYS A 82 12.83 -0.91 -8.76
C LYS A 82 11.82 -1.59 -9.67
N ASP A 83 10.93 -2.42 -9.12
CA ASP A 83 9.93 -3.13 -9.91
C ASP A 83 8.88 -2.17 -10.47
N ILE A 84 8.36 -1.25 -9.65
CA ILE A 84 7.31 -0.30 -10.07
C ILE A 84 7.88 0.70 -11.09
N GLU A 85 9.09 1.24 -10.89
CA GLU A 85 9.72 2.13 -11.86
C GLU A 85 10.06 1.41 -13.17
N LYS A 86 10.44 0.12 -13.09
CA LYS A 86 10.66 -0.67 -14.30
C LYS A 86 9.37 -0.88 -15.06
N LEU A 87 8.26 -1.19 -14.38
CA LEU A 87 6.95 -1.30 -15.02
C LEU A 87 6.58 0.00 -15.73
N ASP A 88 6.65 1.12 -15.01
CA ASP A 88 6.34 2.48 -15.51
C ASP A 88 7.15 2.81 -16.78
N SER A 89 8.42 2.36 -16.84
CA SER A 89 9.29 2.53 -18.02
C SER A 89 8.97 1.61 -19.21
N LEU A 90 8.21 0.54 -19.01
CA LEU A 90 7.89 -0.45 -20.05
C LEU A 90 6.53 -0.22 -20.72
N VAL A 91 5.68 0.61 -20.12
CA VAL A 91 4.32 0.83 -20.59
C VAL A 91 4.09 2.34 -20.83
N ASP A 92 3.17 2.66 -21.71
CA ASP A 92 2.73 4.03 -22.04
C ASP A 92 1.31 4.33 -21.52
N TYR A 93 0.81 3.45 -20.68
CA TYR A 93 -0.49 3.56 -20.00
C TYR A 93 -0.30 3.55 -18.48
N ASP A 94 -1.38 3.78 -17.74
CA ASP A 94 -1.38 3.78 -16.28
C ASP A 94 -0.98 2.41 -15.71
N ILE A 95 -0.04 2.40 -14.75
CA ILE A 95 0.50 1.17 -14.14
C ILE A 95 -0.45 0.47 -13.17
N GLY A 96 -1.59 1.10 -12.89
CA GLY A 96 -2.72 0.51 -12.20
C GLY A 96 -2.61 0.45 -10.68
N GLN A 97 -3.59 -0.25 -10.13
CA GLN A 97 -3.82 -0.38 -8.69
C GLN A 97 -2.99 -1.51 -8.07
N SER A 98 -2.85 -1.46 -6.74
CA SER A 98 -2.41 -2.60 -5.93
C SER A 98 -3.28 -3.83 -6.17
N GLN A 99 -2.75 -5.03 -5.93
CA GLN A 99 -3.48 -6.28 -6.20
C GLN A 99 -4.81 -6.41 -5.42
N ASN A 100 -4.94 -5.74 -4.28
CA ASN A 100 -6.19 -5.68 -3.51
C ASN A 100 -7.10 -4.51 -3.92
N GLY A 101 -6.71 -3.69 -4.90
CA GLY A 101 -7.50 -2.58 -5.43
C GLY A 101 -7.69 -1.40 -4.49
N THR A 102 -6.90 -1.29 -3.41
CA THR A 102 -7.14 -0.30 -2.35
C THR A 102 -6.41 1.02 -2.56
N TYR A 103 -5.36 1.04 -3.38
CA TYR A 103 -4.56 2.22 -3.72
C TYR A 103 -3.76 2.00 -5.02
N HIS A 104 -3.36 3.08 -5.64
CA HIS A 104 -2.54 3.03 -6.85
C HIS A 104 -1.08 2.63 -6.56
N LEU A 105 -0.41 1.93 -7.48
CA LEU A 105 0.99 1.50 -7.30
C LEU A 105 1.96 2.66 -7.07
N ASN A 106 1.70 3.86 -7.60
CA ASN A 106 2.50 5.05 -7.30
C ASN A 106 2.36 5.50 -5.84
N ILE A 107 1.23 5.26 -5.17
CA ILE A 107 1.11 5.50 -3.72
C ILE A 107 2.06 4.56 -2.97
N ALA A 108 2.06 3.25 -3.30
CA ALA A 108 3.01 2.30 -2.73
C ALA A 108 4.48 2.72 -2.99
N LYS A 109 4.80 3.17 -4.21
CA LYS A 109 6.13 3.67 -4.55
C LYS A 109 6.53 4.89 -3.71
N GLY A 110 5.61 5.84 -3.54
CA GLY A 110 5.82 7.00 -2.66
C GLY A 110 6.09 6.59 -1.21
N LEU A 111 5.31 5.66 -0.67
CA LEU A 111 5.52 5.11 0.68
C LEU A 111 6.86 4.36 0.80
N CYS A 112 7.30 3.67 -0.24
CA CYS A 112 8.64 3.09 -0.27
C CYS A 112 9.74 4.16 -0.21
N TYR A 113 9.59 5.28 -0.93
CA TYR A 113 10.52 6.42 -0.84
C TYR A 113 10.51 7.06 0.55
N LYS A 114 9.33 7.22 1.18
CA LYS A 114 9.21 7.64 2.59
C LYS A 114 10.04 6.75 3.51
N ALA A 115 9.87 5.43 3.37
CA ALA A 115 10.54 4.44 4.22
C ALA A 115 12.08 4.44 4.12
N ILE A 116 12.63 4.82 2.96
CA ILE A 116 14.09 4.94 2.77
C ILE A 116 14.63 6.35 3.02
N GLY A 117 13.79 7.28 3.54
CA GLY A 117 14.18 8.64 3.93
C GLY A 117 14.08 9.70 2.82
N GLU A 118 13.67 9.33 1.61
CA GLU A 118 13.51 10.22 0.44
C GLU A 118 12.16 10.96 0.48
N LYS A 119 11.89 11.68 1.59
CA LYS A 119 10.54 12.23 1.88
C LYS A 119 10.04 13.22 0.84
N GLU A 120 10.89 14.09 0.30
CA GLU A 120 10.48 15.06 -0.72
C GLU A 120 10.07 14.35 -2.03
N LYS A 121 10.78 13.29 -2.39
CA LYS A 121 10.42 12.48 -3.56
C LYS A 121 9.12 11.72 -3.32
N ALA A 122 8.91 11.21 -2.11
CA ALA A 122 7.65 10.58 -1.71
C ALA A 122 6.46 11.55 -1.86
N ILE A 123 6.60 12.78 -1.35
CA ILE A 123 5.59 13.83 -1.46
C ILE A 123 5.26 14.08 -2.94
N ALA A 124 6.26 14.34 -3.78
CA ALA A 124 6.03 14.65 -5.19
C ALA A 124 5.29 13.54 -5.95
N ILE A 125 5.61 12.26 -5.64
CA ILE A 125 4.97 11.12 -6.28
C ILE A 125 3.52 10.98 -5.80
N ILE A 126 3.28 11.08 -4.48
CA ILE A 126 1.95 10.91 -3.89
C ILE A 126 1.04 12.08 -4.26
N GLU A 127 1.50 13.35 -4.20
CA GLU A 127 0.74 14.52 -4.64
C GLU A 127 0.27 14.37 -6.11
N LYS A 128 1.19 13.98 -6.99
CA LYS A 128 0.88 13.76 -8.40
C LYS A 128 -0.20 12.70 -8.57
N GLN A 129 -0.05 11.57 -7.88
CA GLN A 129 -1.00 10.47 -8.02
C GLN A 129 -2.37 10.80 -7.42
N ILE A 130 -2.42 11.43 -6.25
CA ILE A 130 -3.70 11.85 -5.65
C ILE A 130 -4.45 12.79 -6.59
N LYS A 131 -3.75 13.73 -7.25
CA LYS A 131 -4.39 14.63 -8.20
C LYS A 131 -5.03 13.88 -9.38
N LEU A 132 -4.36 12.86 -9.91
CA LEU A 132 -4.93 12.00 -10.96
C LEU A 132 -6.13 11.20 -10.44
N ASN A 133 -6.02 10.65 -9.23
CA ASN A 133 -7.10 9.91 -8.59
C ASN A 133 -8.33 10.80 -8.30
N GLU A 134 -8.13 12.09 -7.95
CA GLU A 134 -9.22 13.07 -7.78
C GLU A 134 -9.96 13.32 -9.10
N GLU A 135 -9.24 13.36 -10.23
CA GLU A 135 -9.84 13.54 -11.57
C GLU A 135 -10.69 12.32 -11.99
N GLU A 136 -10.35 11.13 -11.50
CA GLU A 136 -11.06 9.86 -11.76
C GLU A 136 -12.09 9.48 -10.69
N ASP A 137 -12.30 10.34 -9.68
CA ASP A 137 -13.17 10.10 -8.52
C ASP A 137 -12.81 8.79 -7.75
N PHE A 138 -11.52 8.48 -7.70
CA PHE A 138 -10.99 7.29 -7.03
C PHE A 138 -9.76 7.60 -6.19
N VAL A 139 -9.94 8.17 -5.01
CA VAL A 139 -8.87 8.34 -4.02
C VAL A 139 -8.90 7.20 -3.02
N GLY A 140 -7.75 6.56 -2.81
CA GLY A 140 -7.62 5.46 -1.85
C GLY A 140 -7.96 5.88 -0.42
N ALA A 141 -8.45 4.93 0.36
CA ALA A 141 -8.96 5.20 1.71
C ALA A 141 -7.96 5.87 2.66
N TYR A 142 -6.65 5.78 2.39
CA TYR A 142 -5.58 6.30 3.24
C TYR A 142 -4.62 7.25 2.49
N ASP A 143 -4.89 7.58 1.23
CA ASP A 143 -3.94 8.32 0.38
C ASP A 143 -3.65 9.72 0.96
N TYR A 144 -4.70 10.45 1.37
CA TYR A 144 -4.53 11.75 2.02
C TYR A 144 -3.88 11.61 3.40
N LEU A 145 -4.16 10.54 4.17
CA LEU A 145 -3.52 10.30 5.46
C LEU A 145 -2.00 10.22 5.30
N HIS A 146 -1.53 9.38 4.36
CA HIS A 146 -0.11 9.20 4.09
C HIS A 146 0.58 10.49 3.63
N LEU A 147 -0.09 11.27 2.78
CA LEU A 147 0.42 12.57 2.33
C LEU A 147 0.47 13.58 3.48
N GLY A 148 -0.58 13.63 4.30
CA GLY A 148 -0.64 14.50 5.48
C GLY A 148 0.47 14.21 6.48
N VAL A 149 0.76 12.92 6.73
CA VAL A 149 1.87 12.50 7.60
C VAL A 149 3.23 12.93 7.02
N LEU A 150 3.43 12.77 5.71
CA LEU A 150 4.65 13.24 5.04
C LEU A 150 4.83 14.76 5.17
N TYR A 151 3.76 15.54 5.03
CA TYR A 151 3.82 16.98 5.28
C TYR A 151 4.14 17.32 6.73
N LEU A 152 3.52 16.63 7.69
CA LEU A 152 3.82 16.81 9.11
C LEU A 152 5.29 16.48 9.41
N GLU A 153 5.80 15.37 8.91
CA GLU A 153 7.19 14.93 9.08
C GLU A 153 8.22 15.83 8.38
N THR A 154 7.79 16.66 7.42
CA THR A 154 8.62 17.66 6.72
C THR A 154 8.29 19.09 7.11
N GLU A 155 7.62 19.26 8.28
CA GLU A 155 7.30 20.55 8.91
C GLU A 155 6.44 21.49 8.03
N LYS A 156 5.71 20.95 7.06
CA LYS A 156 4.77 21.67 6.19
C LYS A 156 3.37 21.67 6.85
N PHE A 157 3.25 22.25 8.02
CA PHE A 157 2.12 22.08 8.94
C PHE A 157 0.78 22.54 8.36
N GLU A 158 0.75 23.63 7.60
CA GLU A 158 -0.47 24.13 6.97
C GLU A 158 -0.96 23.16 5.89
N LYS A 159 -0.02 22.60 5.09
CA LYS A 159 -0.36 21.57 4.09
C LYS A 159 -0.84 20.28 4.77
N ALA A 160 -0.18 19.85 5.84
CA ALA A 160 -0.62 18.71 6.63
C ALA A 160 -2.05 18.89 7.12
N PHE A 161 -2.37 20.05 7.70
CA PHE A 161 -3.69 20.38 8.20
C PHE A 161 -4.77 20.28 7.11
N GLU A 162 -4.57 20.94 5.96
CA GLU A 162 -5.54 20.89 4.86
C GLU A 162 -5.68 19.46 4.28
N THR A 163 -4.60 18.68 4.25
CA THR A 163 -4.63 17.31 3.75
C THR A 163 -5.39 16.38 4.71
N PHE A 164 -5.20 16.51 6.02
CA PHE A 164 -5.97 15.76 7.01
C PHE A 164 -7.46 16.13 7.03
N LYS A 165 -7.83 17.36 6.69
CA LYS A 165 -9.24 17.73 6.47
C LYS A 165 -9.83 16.97 5.28
N LYS A 166 -9.12 16.91 4.15
CA LYS A 166 -9.54 16.09 3.01
C LYS A 166 -9.67 14.61 3.39
N GLN A 167 -8.75 14.10 4.23
CA GLN A 167 -8.85 12.72 4.73
C GLN A 167 -10.11 12.51 5.57
N SER A 168 -10.49 13.47 6.43
CA SER A 168 -11.74 13.38 7.20
C SER A 168 -12.98 13.29 6.30
N GLU A 169 -12.98 14.02 5.19
CA GLU A 169 -14.08 14.01 4.22
C GLU A 169 -14.11 12.71 3.41
N ASN A 170 -12.95 12.17 3.03
CA ASN A 170 -12.82 10.95 2.26
C ASN A 170 -13.08 9.69 3.12
N ASN A 171 -12.40 9.59 4.25
CA ASN A 171 -12.52 8.47 5.17
C ASN A 171 -12.01 8.86 6.57
N GLU A 172 -12.93 9.05 7.51
CA GLU A 172 -12.60 9.46 8.88
C GLU A 172 -12.09 8.30 9.71
N LEU A 173 -10.88 8.43 10.27
CA LEU A 173 -10.15 7.39 10.99
C LEU A 173 -9.50 7.93 12.28
N ALA A 174 -9.22 7.03 13.21
CA ALA A 174 -8.47 7.33 14.43
C ALA A 174 -7.09 7.93 14.13
N GLU A 175 -6.36 7.35 13.15
CA GLU A 175 -5.07 7.84 12.70
C GLU A 175 -5.15 9.29 12.20
N ASN A 176 -6.19 9.60 11.43
CA ASN A 176 -6.36 10.95 10.90
C ASN A 176 -6.52 11.98 12.00
N GLN A 177 -7.37 11.71 12.99
CA GLN A 177 -7.56 12.60 14.14
C GLN A 177 -6.31 12.69 15.02
N TYR A 178 -5.57 11.61 15.18
CA TYR A 178 -4.30 11.61 15.91
C TYR A 178 -3.25 12.52 15.23
N TYR A 179 -3.02 12.37 13.93
CA TYR A 179 -2.05 13.18 13.21
C TYR A 179 -2.50 14.64 13.05
N LEU A 180 -3.81 14.87 12.94
CA LEU A 180 -4.37 16.22 12.97
C LEU A 180 -4.12 16.88 14.34
N ALA A 181 -4.23 16.15 15.45
CA ALA A 181 -3.88 16.65 16.77
C ALA A 181 -2.39 17.04 16.87
N LEU A 182 -1.49 16.19 16.35
CA LEU A 182 -0.07 16.52 16.30
C LEU A 182 0.19 17.78 15.47
N THR A 183 -0.52 17.94 14.37
CA THR A 183 -0.44 19.14 13.52
C THR A 183 -0.92 20.40 14.28
N TYR A 184 -2.03 20.31 15.01
CA TYR A 184 -2.51 21.41 15.84
C TYR A 184 -1.51 21.81 16.93
N LEU A 185 -0.82 20.84 17.56
CA LEU A 185 0.24 21.15 18.53
C LEU A 185 1.37 21.97 17.89
N GLN A 186 1.80 21.60 16.67
CA GLN A 186 2.83 22.36 15.94
C GLN A 186 2.35 23.77 15.55
N LEU A 187 1.05 23.93 15.31
CA LEU A 187 0.42 25.23 15.00
C LEU A 187 0.09 26.07 16.26
N GLY A 188 0.46 25.61 17.47
CA GLY A 188 0.21 26.30 18.71
C GLY A 188 -1.26 26.30 19.17
N LYS A 189 -2.04 25.30 18.78
CA LYS A 189 -3.48 25.14 19.04
C LYS A 189 -3.76 23.93 19.96
N PRO A 190 -3.38 23.99 21.26
CA PRO A 190 -3.47 22.84 22.15
C PRO A 190 -4.91 22.41 22.48
N VAL A 191 -5.87 23.34 22.45
CA VAL A 191 -7.28 23.02 22.71
C VAL A 191 -7.87 22.16 21.63
N GLU A 192 -7.64 22.54 20.37
CA GLU A 192 -8.05 21.78 19.19
C GLU A 192 -7.34 20.40 19.15
N ALA A 193 -6.06 20.38 19.47
CA ALA A 193 -5.30 19.13 19.56
C ALA A 193 -5.91 18.15 20.56
N LYS A 194 -6.29 18.62 21.74
CA LYS A 194 -6.94 17.80 22.76
C LYS A 194 -8.26 17.21 22.26
N SER A 195 -9.09 18.04 21.63
CA SER A 195 -10.36 17.58 21.04
C SER A 195 -10.14 16.48 19.97
N CYS A 196 -9.13 16.65 19.11
CA CYS A 196 -8.78 15.64 18.13
C CYS A 196 -8.27 14.33 18.76
N LEU A 197 -7.48 14.39 19.86
CA LEU A 197 -7.05 13.18 20.57
C LEU A 197 -8.23 12.43 21.22
N GLU A 198 -9.17 13.15 21.80
CA GLU A 198 -10.41 12.56 22.34
C GLU A 198 -11.18 11.85 21.22
N LYS A 199 -11.34 12.51 20.08
CA LYS A 199 -12.00 11.92 18.90
C LYS A 199 -11.23 10.73 18.32
N ALA A 200 -9.90 10.80 18.27
CA ALA A 200 -9.05 9.66 17.83
C ALA A 200 -9.29 8.43 18.71
N LYS A 201 -9.39 8.62 20.03
CA LYS A 201 -9.67 7.53 20.98
C LYS A 201 -11.04 6.91 20.77
N GLU A 202 -12.07 7.72 20.57
CA GLU A 202 -13.43 7.24 20.28
C GLU A 202 -13.43 6.38 19.01
N LEU A 203 -12.90 6.91 17.90
CA LEU A 203 -12.82 6.21 16.61
C LEU A 203 -12.03 4.91 16.72
N TYR A 204 -10.91 4.93 17.47
CA TYR A 204 -10.10 3.73 17.68
C TYR A 204 -10.88 2.61 18.39
N ILE A 205 -11.65 2.95 19.41
CA ILE A 205 -12.48 2.01 20.17
C ILE A 205 -13.64 1.50 19.32
N GLU A 206 -14.24 2.34 18.48
CA GLU A 206 -15.28 1.97 17.52
C GLU A 206 -14.75 1.06 16.37
N GLY A 207 -13.43 0.87 16.27
CA GLY A 207 -12.81 0.10 15.19
C GLY A 207 -12.62 0.87 13.89
N ARG A 208 -12.89 2.17 13.87
CA ARG A 208 -12.66 3.08 12.73
C ARG A 208 -11.20 3.52 12.70
N LYS A 209 -10.35 2.61 12.27
CA LYS A 209 -8.89 2.74 12.22
C LYS A 209 -8.31 1.97 11.07
N MET A 210 -7.06 2.26 10.71
CA MET A 210 -6.37 1.50 9.68
C MET A 210 -6.33 0.00 10.03
N SER A 211 -6.74 -0.81 9.07
CA SER A 211 -6.78 -2.26 9.22
C SER A 211 -6.36 -2.94 7.93
N ASP A 212 -5.48 -3.92 8.06
CA ASP A 212 -5.13 -4.85 7.00
C ASP A 212 -4.92 -6.23 7.66
N PRO A 213 -5.57 -7.29 7.16
CA PRO A 213 -5.51 -8.61 7.80
C PRO A 213 -4.17 -9.32 7.63
N TYR A 214 -3.31 -8.87 6.72
CA TYR A 214 -2.08 -9.55 6.34
C TYR A 214 -0.81 -8.75 6.61
N SER A 215 -0.93 -7.44 6.85
CA SER A 215 0.22 -6.58 7.07
C SER A 215 -0.05 -5.49 8.10
N ASN A 216 1.01 -4.85 8.56
CA ASN A 216 0.91 -3.65 9.40
C ASN A 216 1.12 -2.41 8.52
N PRO A 217 0.04 -1.67 8.17
CA PRO A 217 0.15 -0.51 7.30
C PRO A 217 1.10 0.55 7.84
N MET A 218 1.72 1.30 6.94
CA MET A 218 2.51 2.48 7.32
C MET A 218 1.58 3.55 7.90
N ASP A 219 2.10 4.34 8.84
CA ASP A 219 1.34 5.41 9.53
C ASP A 219 0.18 4.94 10.43
N LYS A 220 0.05 3.64 10.66
CA LYS A 220 -0.87 3.08 11.66
C LYS A 220 -0.44 3.50 13.05
N ILE A 221 -1.44 3.76 13.92
CA ILE A 221 -1.24 4.05 15.34
C ILE A 221 -1.83 2.94 16.22
N TYR A 222 -1.43 2.96 17.49
CA TYR A 222 -1.98 2.13 18.55
C TYR A 222 -2.65 2.98 19.62
N LEU A 223 -3.49 2.40 20.45
CA LEU A 223 -4.20 3.14 21.51
C LEU A 223 -3.23 3.86 22.46
N GLU A 224 -2.09 3.21 22.74
CA GLU A 224 -1.03 3.78 23.58
C GLU A 224 -0.43 5.07 23.01
N ASP A 225 -0.35 5.19 21.68
CA ASP A 225 0.15 6.40 21.02
C ASP A 225 -0.76 7.59 21.33
N ILE A 226 -2.08 7.37 21.35
CA ILE A 226 -3.08 8.40 21.68
C ILE A 226 -3.00 8.76 23.17
N GLU A 227 -2.91 7.75 24.05
CA GLU A 227 -2.92 7.94 25.51
C GLU A 227 -1.66 8.63 26.05
N ASN A 228 -0.52 8.44 25.39
CA ASN A 228 0.75 9.06 25.77
C ASN A 228 0.90 10.53 25.31
N LYS A 229 -0.07 11.09 24.58
CA LYS A 229 -0.06 12.48 24.08
C LYS A 229 -0.93 13.44 24.93
N LYS A 230 -1.19 13.10 26.19
CA LYS A 230 -1.97 13.96 27.13
C LYS A 230 -1.27 15.26 27.48
#